data_984d42dcc65c7618832e81f99357d873
#
_entry.id   984d42dcc65c7618832e81f99357d873
#
_cell.length_a   1.000
_cell.length_b   1.000
_cell.length_c   1.000
_cell.angle_alpha   90.00
_cell.angle_beta   90.00
_cell.angle_gamma   90.00
#
_symmetry.space_group_name_H-M   'P 1'
#
loop_
_entity.id
_entity.type
_entity.pdbx_description
1 polymer ?
#
loop_
_entity_poly.entity_id
_entity_poly.type
_entity_poly.pdbx_seq_one_letter_code
_entity_poly.pdbx_strand_id
1 'polypeptide(L)'
;MSAHIERTIVPKNTDPTRTHLNRELIMFPDGVCNRTLAIRHRLDTAGLKRKIGKNQVQAIRIVLSGTHEDMARVEGEGKLDEWCADNVKWLRETYGADNLVSAVLHMDEETPHIHATVVPIVQGERRKQKKEENARRRYRTKAPAPRLCADEVMSRASLIRYQDNTWRSTG
;
A
#
# COMPACT_ATOMS: atom_id res chain seq x y z
N MET A 1 8.93 -1.57 13.10
CA MET A 1 8.85 -1.86 11.65
C MET A 1 8.70 -0.61 10.77
N SER A 2 8.15 0.50 11.22
CA SER A 2 8.19 1.81 10.52
C SER A 2 9.61 2.39 10.43
N ALA A 3 10.40 2.17 11.45
CA ALA A 3 11.75 2.69 11.61
C ALA A 3 12.70 2.41 10.43
N HIS A 4 12.59 1.24 9.79
CA HIS A 4 13.39 0.89 8.62
C HIS A 4 13.04 1.75 7.40
N ILE A 5 11.76 1.95 7.11
CA ILE A 5 11.32 2.76 5.95
C ILE A 5 11.54 4.26 6.20
N GLU A 6 11.36 4.71 7.43
CA GLU A 6 11.58 6.11 7.82
C GLU A 6 13.06 6.42 8.13
N ARG A 7 13.96 5.43 7.97
CA ARG A 7 15.40 5.53 8.25
C ARG A 7 15.73 6.07 9.65
N THR A 8 14.86 5.83 10.62
CA THR A 8 15.19 6.08 12.04
C THR A 8 16.12 5.01 12.62
N ILE A 9 16.27 3.88 11.91
CA ILE A 9 17.30 2.86 12.12
C ILE A 9 18.00 2.66 10.78
N VAL A 10 19.32 2.71 10.76
CA VAL A 10 20.13 2.47 9.54
C VAL A 10 20.32 0.97 9.34
N PRO A 11 19.76 0.37 8.29
CA PRO A 11 19.98 -1.04 7.97
C PRO A 11 21.42 -1.27 7.48
N LYS A 12 21.92 -2.50 7.65
CA LYS A 12 23.30 -2.85 7.25
C LYS A 12 23.53 -2.83 5.73
N ASN A 13 22.46 -2.95 4.95
CA ASN A 13 22.48 -2.98 3.47
C ASN A 13 22.20 -1.61 2.83
N THR A 14 22.29 -0.53 3.59
CA THR A 14 22.07 0.83 3.08
C THR A 14 23.38 1.60 2.96
N ASP A 15 23.45 2.45 1.95
CA ASP A 15 24.52 3.45 1.78
C ASP A 15 24.07 4.78 2.43
N PRO A 16 24.64 5.15 3.58
CA PRO A 16 24.24 6.38 4.28
C PRO A 16 24.50 7.65 3.45
N THR A 17 25.42 7.60 2.49
CA THR A 17 25.71 8.75 1.63
C THR A 17 24.60 9.04 0.63
N ARG A 18 23.74 8.04 0.33
CA ARG A 18 22.61 8.14 -0.59
C ARG A 18 21.25 8.31 0.10
N THR A 19 21.20 8.24 1.43
CA THR A 19 19.92 8.34 2.18
C THR A 19 19.18 9.66 1.92
N HIS A 20 19.89 10.73 1.59
CA HIS A 20 19.31 12.03 1.23
C HIS A 20 18.52 12.00 -0.09
N LEU A 21 18.69 10.97 -0.93
CA LEU A 21 17.95 10.76 -2.18
C LEU A 21 16.60 10.06 -1.95
N ASN A 22 16.38 9.48 -0.75
CA ASN A 22 15.11 8.88 -0.39
C ASN A 22 14.05 9.96 -0.28
N ARG A 23 12.85 9.70 -0.82
CA ARG A 23 11.77 10.69 -0.79
C ARG A 23 10.38 10.07 -0.69
N GLU A 24 9.48 10.74 0.02
CA GLU A 24 8.05 10.44 -0.01
C GLU A 24 7.46 10.93 -1.33
N LEU A 25 6.74 10.06 -2.03
CA LEU A 25 6.13 10.33 -3.34
C LEU A 25 4.70 10.86 -3.22
N ILE A 26 4.13 10.85 -2.01
CA ILE A 26 2.78 11.31 -1.74
C ILE A 26 2.82 12.34 -0.61
N MET A 27 2.06 13.42 -0.79
CA MET A 27 1.88 14.40 0.27
C MET A 27 1.00 13.83 1.39
N PHE A 28 1.43 13.99 2.63
CA PHE A 28 0.60 13.69 3.78
C PHE A 28 -0.49 14.77 3.97
N PRO A 29 -1.65 14.39 4.53
CA PRO A 29 -2.66 15.38 4.94
C PRO A 29 -2.11 16.40 5.95
N ASP A 30 -2.75 17.55 6.06
CA ASP A 30 -2.37 18.59 7.00
C ASP A 30 -2.31 18.05 8.45
N GLY A 31 -1.24 18.38 9.16
CA GLY A 31 -0.99 17.91 10.53
C GLY A 31 -0.48 16.46 10.63
N VAL A 32 -0.29 15.76 9.51
CA VAL A 32 0.26 14.40 9.45
C VAL A 32 1.72 14.48 9.02
N CYS A 33 2.65 14.10 9.91
CA CYS A 33 4.09 14.25 9.65
C CYS A 33 4.83 12.92 9.43
N ASN A 34 4.15 11.79 9.55
CA ASN A 34 4.77 10.48 9.32
C ASN A 34 3.73 9.43 8.92
N ARG A 35 4.22 8.29 8.42
CA ARG A 35 3.41 7.16 7.96
C ARG A 35 2.50 6.57 9.04
N THR A 36 2.96 6.48 10.28
CA THR A 36 2.15 5.93 11.37
C THR A 36 0.93 6.81 11.65
N LEU A 37 1.12 8.12 11.62
CA LEU A 37 0.02 9.08 11.73
C LEU A 37 -0.88 9.07 10.49
N ALA A 38 -0.32 8.86 9.29
CA ALA A 38 -1.10 8.73 8.06
C ALA A 38 -2.03 7.49 8.08
N ILE A 39 -1.55 6.35 8.57
CA ILE A 39 -2.38 5.16 8.79
C ILE A 39 -3.52 5.48 9.77
N ARG A 40 -3.20 6.08 10.90
CA ARG A 40 -4.20 6.45 11.93
C ARG A 40 -5.22 7.43 11.36
N HIS A 41 -4.77 8.50 10.73
CA HIS A 41 -5.63 9.48 10.09
C HIS A 41 -6.62 8.83 9.11
N ARG A 42 -6.13 7.90 8.26
CA ARG A 42 -7.01 7.19 7.32
C ARG A 42 -8.03 6.30 8.03
N LEU A 43 -7.64 5.59 9.09
CA LEU A 43 -8.57 4.78 9.87
C LEU A 43 -9.65 5.62 10.56
N ASP A 44 -9.29 6.78 11.09
CA ASP A 44 -10.20 7.69 11.80
C ASP A 44 -11.18 8.37 10.83
N THR A 45 -10.73 8.73 9.63
CA THR A 45 -11.54 9.41 8.60
C THR A 45 -12.35 8.46 7.72
N ALA A 46 -12.12 7.14 7.81
CA ALA A 46 -12.77 6.13 6.96
C ALA A 46 -14.26 5.91 7.23
N GLY A 47 -14.81 6.45 8.30
CA GLY A 47 -16.21 6.23 8.66
C GLY A 47 -16.52 4.79 9.11
N LEU A 48 -15.53 4.10 9.68
CA LEU A 48 -15.68 2.74 10.19
C LEU A 48 -16.71 2.69 11.33
N LYS A 49 -17.79 1.93 11.15
CA LYS A 49 -18.84 1.79 12.16
C LYS A 49 -18.51 0.79 13.28
N ARG A 50 -17.51 -0.06 13.07
CA ARG A 50 -17.11 -1.09 14.04
C ARG A 50 -15.74 -0.75 14.61
N LYS A 51 -15.57 -1.01 15.90
CA LYS A 51 -14.26 -0.97 16.55
C LYS A 51 -13.29 -1.96 15.85
N ILE A 52 -12.09 -1.51 15.61
CA ILE A 52 -11.02 -2.33 15.03
C ILE A 52 -10.62 -3.39 16.05
N GLY A 53 -10.65 -4.66 15.64
CA GLY A 53 -10.27 -5.80 16.47
C GLY A 53 -8.75 -5.87 16.66
N LYS A 54 -8.31 -6.44 17.79
CA LYS A 54 -6.88 -6.56 18.14
C LYS A 54 -6.03 -7.27 17.07
N ASN A 55 -6.59 -8.25 16.38
CA ASN A 55 -5.90 -9.07 15.37
C ASN A 55 -6.21 -8.62 13.94
N GLN A 56 -6.83 -7.46 13.74
CA GLN A 56 -7.20 -6.97 12.43
C GLN A 56 -6.02 -6.25 11.77
N VAL A 57 -5.73 -6.59 10.51
CA VAL A 57 -4.69 -5.93 9.71
C VAL A 57 -5.13 -4.50 9.42
N GLN A 58 -4.37 -3.54 9.91
CA GLN A 58 -4.67 -2.11 9.77
C GLN A 58 -3.95 -1.46 8.58
N ALA A 59 -2.81 -2.02 8.19
CA ALA A 59 -2.05 -1.56 7.03
C ALA A 59 -1.32 -2.72 6.36
N ILE A 60 -1.18 -2.62 5.04
CA ILE A 60 -0.44 -3.55 4.20
C ILE A 60 0.75 -2.79 3.62
N ARG A 61 1.91 -3.42 3.60
CA ARG A 61 3.10 -2.89 2.93
C ARG A 61 3.33 -3.63 1.63
N ILE A 62 3.65 -2.87 0.60
CA ILE A 62 3.92 -3.34 -0.75
C ILE A 62 5.28 -2.80 -1.13
N VAL A 63 6.13 -3.65 -1.69
CA VAL A 63 7.40 -3.26 -2.29
C VAL A 63 7.26 -3.39 -3.80
N LEU A 64 7.60 -2.33 -4.52
CA LEU A 64 7.64 -2.30 -5.97
C LEU A 64 9.09 -2.04 -6.40
N SER A 65 9.63 -2.91 -7.24
CA SER A 65 10.97 -2.81 -7.83
C SER A 65 11.01 -3.58 -9.14
N GLY A 66 12.01 -3.30 -9.97
CA GLY A 66 12.42 -4.14 -11.09
C GLY A 66 13.62 -5.01 -10.75
N THR A 67 14.19 -5.68 -11.75
CA THR A 67 15.52 -6.29 -11.62
C THR A 67 16.58 -5.20 -11.43
N HIS A 68 17.76 -5.58 -10.93
CA HIS A 68 18.85 -4.62 -10.76
C HIS A 68 19.21 -3.93 -12.09
N GLU A 69 19.27 -4.71 -13.17
CA GLU A 69 19.57 -4.23 -14.52
C GLU A 69 18.52 -3.29 -15.08
N ASP A 70 17.22 -3.61 -14.88
CA ASP A 70 16.13 -2.75 -15.32
C ASP A 70 16.12 -1.43 -14.56
N MET A 71 16.31 -1.46 -13.25
CA MET A 71 16.34 -0.25 -12.44
C MET A 71 17.56 0.62 -12.72
N ALA A 72 18.73 0.01 -12.97
CA ALA A 72 19.93 0.73 -13.42
C ALA A 72 19.70 1.41 -14.77
N ARG A 73 19.00 0.77 -15.70
CA ARG A 73 18.62 1.35 -16.99
C ARG A 73 17.64 2.52 -16.81
N VAL A 74 16.60 2.36 -16.02
CA VAL A 74 15.60 3.42 -15.72
C VAL A 74 16.28 4.64 -15.10
N GLU A 75 17.21 4.44 -14.15
CA GLU A 75 17.98 5.52 -13.53
C GLU A 75 18.92 6.18 -14.57
N GLY A 76 19.64 5.38 -15.34
CA GLY A 76 20.59 5.86 -16.37
C GLY A 76 19.93 6.63 -17.51
N GLU A 77 18.70 6.30 -17.89
CA GLU A 77 17.88 7.00 -18.88
C GLU A 77 17.16 8.24 -18.30
N GLY A 78 17.28 8.52 -17.01
CA GLY A 78 16.58 9.63 -16.34
C GLY A 78 15.08 9.44 -16.22
N LYS A 79 14.58 8.21 -16.32
CA LYS A 79 13.14 7.87 -16.27
C LYS A 79 12.61 7.48 -14.89
N LEU A 80 13.42 7.65 -13.84
CA LEU A 80 13.05 7.24 -12.49
C LEU A 80 11.80 7.96 -11.98
N ASP A 81 11.65 9.24 -12.29
CA ASP A 81 10.48 10.02 -11.87
C ASP A 81 9.20 9.57 -12.59
N GLU A 82 9.29 9.24 -13.87
CA GLU A 82 8.18 8.68 -14.65
C GLU A 82 7.78 7.30 -14.08
N TRP A 83 8.75 6.43 -13.85
CA TRP A 83 8.52 5.13 -13.21
C TRP A 83 7.85 5.27 -11.83
N CYS A 84 8.28 6.21 -11.00
CA CYS A 84 7.65 6.49 -9.72
C CYS A 84 6.20 6.96 -9.88
N ALA A 85 5.94 7.88 -10.82
CA ALA A 85 4.61 8.41 -11.08
C ALA A 85 3.64 7.32 -11.55
N ASP A 86 4.07 6.46 -12.46
CA ASP A 86 3.28 5.33 -12.97
C ASP A 86 2.94 4.32 -11.87
N ASN A 87 3.91 3.99 -11.03
CA ASN A 87 3.69 3.09 -9.89
C ASN A 87 2.72 3.69 -8.85
N VAL A 88 2.85 4.97 -8.52
CA VAL A 88 1.91 5.67 -7.62
C VAL A 88 0.51 5.72 -8.23
N LYS A 89 0.39 5.99 -9.52
CA LYS A 89 -0.89 5.96 -10.24
C LYS A 89 -1.52 4.58 -10.18
N TRP A 90 -0.77 3.52 -10.50
CA TRP A 90 -1.25 2.15 -10.43
C TRP A 90 -1.71 1.76 -9.02
N LEU A 91 -0.96 2.14 -7.98
CA LEU A 91 -1.34 1.90 -6.58
C LEU A 91 -2.66 2.58 -6.23
N ARG A 92 -2.87 3.83 -6.66
CA ARG A 92 -4.10 4.59 -6.42
C ARG A 92 -5.30 3.98 -7.14
N GLU A 93 -5.14 3.53 -8.37
CA GLU A 93 -6.18 2.87 -9.17
C GLU A 93 -6.53 1.50 -8.59
N THR A 94 -5.53 0.76 -8.11
CA THR A 94 -5.70 -0.60 -7.60
C THR A 94 -6.32 -0.65 -6.21
N TYR A 95 -5.87 0.23 -5.30
CA TYR A 95 -6.24 0.18 -3.87
C TYR A 95 -7.16 1.33 -3.43
N GLY A 96 -7.35 2.30 -4.28
CA GLY A 96 -8.06 3.54 -3.97
C GLY A 96 -7.12 4.65 -3.48
N ALA A 97 -7.30 5.86 -4.01
CA ALA A 97 -6.42 6.99 -3.73
C ALA A 97 -6.32 7.30 -2.23
N ASP A 98 -7.45 7.27 -1.50
CA ASP A 98 -7.49 7.53 -0.06
C ASP A 98 -6.84 6.43 0.79
N ASN A 99 -6.79 5.22 0.27
CA ASN A 99 -6.23 4.07 0.97
C ASN A 99 -4.71 3.99 0.88
N LEU A 100 -4.11 4.60 -0.15
CA LEU A 100 -2.67 4.73 -0.30
C LEU A 100 -2.18 5.90 0.55
N VAL A 101 -1.63 5.61 1.72
CA VAL A 101 -1.29 6.61 2.75
C VAL A 101 0.19 7.00 2.78
N SER A 102 1.06 6.24 2.11
CA SER A 102 2.50 6.55 1.98
C SER A 102 3.09 5.75 0.81
N ALA A 103 4.02 6.36 0.09
CA ALA A 103 4.85 5.71 -0.93
C ALA A 103 6.24 6.35 -0.90
N VAL A 104 7.23 5.64 -0.38
CA VAL A 104 8.61 6.13 -0.21
C VAL A 104 9.50 5.47 -1.25
N LEU A 105 10.20 6.27 -2.05
CA LEU A 105 11.29 5.82 -2.89
C LEU A 105 12.56 5.68 -2.04
N HIS A 106 13.17 4.51 -2.05
CA HIS A 106 14.50 4.27 -1.48
C HIS A 106 15.53 4.18 -2.60
N MET A 107 16.57 5.01 -2.47
CA MET A 107 17.72 5.11 -3.36
C MET A 107 19.02 4.71 -2.67
N ASP A 108 18.97 4.43 -1.39
CA ASP A 108 20.10 4.13 -0.53
C ASP A 108 20.37 2.63 -0.35
N GLU A 109 19.69 1.80 -1.10
CA GLU A 109 19.96 0.36 -1.21
C GLU A 109 20.45 0.02 -2.62
N GLU A 110 20.91 -1.22 -2.83
CA GLU A 110 21.52 -1.66 -4.10
C GLU A 110 20.62 -1.43 -5.32
N THR A 111 19.31 -1.63 -5.16
CA THR A 111 18.34 -1.44 -6.22
C THR A 111 17.25 -0.47 -5.77
N PRO A 112 16.98 0.60 -6.55
CA PRO A 112 15.89 1.52 -6.27
C PRO A 112 14.54 0.79 -6.15
N HIS A 113 13.75 1.13 -5.13
CA HIS A 113 12.46 0.51 -4.92
C HIS A 113 11.50 1.44 -4.17
N ILE A 114 10.19 1.19 -4.32
CA ILE A 114 9.15 1.93 -3.62
C ILE A 114 8.57 1.08 -2.51
N HIS A 115 8.55 1.61 -1.28
CA HIS A 115 7.74 1.09 -0.18
C HIS A 115 6.41 1.81 -0.11
N ALA A 116 5.35 1.16 -0.55
CA ALA A 116 3.99 1.68 -0.41
C ALA A 116 3.30 1.14 0.84
N THR A 117 2.43 1.95 1.43
CA THR A 117 1.58 1.59 2.58
C THR A 117 0.13 1.84 2.25
N VAL A 118 -0.69 0.80 2.32
CA VAL A 118 -2.11 0.82 2.00
C VAL A 118 -2.92 0.45 3.24
N VAL A 119 -3.94 1.24 3.57
CA VAL A 119 -4.94 0.89 4.58
C VAL A 119 -6.09 0.15 3.89
N PRO A 120 -6.35 -1.14 4.20
CA PRO A 120 -7.24 -1.99 3.42
C PRO A 120 -8.72 -1.73 3.73
N ILE A 121 -9.22 -0.54 3.40
CA ILE A 121 -10.62 -0.18 3.56
C ILE A 121 -11.37 -0.48 2.27
N VAL A 122 -12.43 -1.27 2.39
CA VAL A 122 -13.32 -1.64 1.30
C VAL A 122 -14.75 -1.20 1.60
N GLN A 123 -15.51 -0.94 0.54
CA GLN A 123 -16.94 -0.60 0.62
C GLN A 123 -17.77 -1.86 0.41
N GLY A 124 -18.88 -1.98 1.13
CA GLY A 124 -19.86 -3.01 0.88
C GLY A 124 -20.06 -4.04 2.01
N GLU A 125 -20.83 -5.05 1.72
CA GLU A 125 -21.15 -6.12 2.66
C GLU A 125 -20.01 -7.13 2.80
N ARG A 126 -19.87 -7.69 4.01
CA ARG A 126 -18.95 -8.80 4.25
C ARG A 126 -19.36 -10.01 3.42
N ARG A 127 -18.42 -10.65 2.71
CA ARG A 127 -18.66 -11.95 2.07
C ARG A 127 -19.22 -12.93 3.11
N LYS A 128 -20.40 -13.50 2.82
CA LYS A 128 -21.00 -14.55 3.66
C LYS A 128 -20.11 -15.79 3.62
N GLN A 129 -19.84 -16.40 4.78
CA GLN A 129 -19.20 -17.70 4.80
C GLN A 129 -20.20 -18.76 4.29
N LYS A 130 -19.72 -19.80 3.57
CA LYS A 130 -20.56 -20.92 3.06
C LYS A 130 -21.51 -21.53 4.10
N LYS A 131 -21.13 -21.52 5.39
CA LYS A 131 -21.99 -21.95 6.52
C LYS A 131 -23.17 -21.04 6.80
N GLU A 132 -23.10 -19.77 6.44
CA GLU A 132 -24.18 -18.77 6.66
C GLU A 132 -25.23 -18.81 5.55
N GLU A 133 -24.89 -19.32 4.34
CA GLU A 133 -25.83 -19.49 3.23
C GLU A 133 -26.94 -20.52 3.53
N ASN A 134 -26.66 -21.53 4.37
CA ASN A 134 -27.60 -22.59 4.76
C ASN A 134 -28.39 -22.26 6.03
N ALA A 135 -28.13 -21.15 6.71
CA ALA A 135 -28.89 -20.76 7.89
C ALA A 135 -30.16 -20.03 7.45
N ARG A 136 -31.34 -20.64 7.74
CA ARG A 136 -32.70 -20.09 7.51
C ARG A 136 -32.98 -18.76 8.25
N ARG A 137 -32.00 -18.05 8.76
CA ARG A 137 -32.16 -16.71 9.34
C ARG A 137 -32.21 -15.69 8.22
N ARG A 138 -33.35 -15.01 8.08
CA ARG A 138 -33.48 -13.80 7.25
C ARG A 138 -32.54 -12.72 7.80
N TYR A 139 -31.33 -12.66 7.27
CA TYR A 139 -30.41 -11.56 7.55
C TYR A 139 -30.97 -10.29 6.92
N ARG A 140 -31.24 -9.30 7.76
CA ARG A 140 -31.59 -7.96 7.29
C ARG A 140 -30.37 -7.40 6.57
N THR A 141 -30.47 -7.16 5.25
CA THR A 141 -29.40 -6.56 4.45
C THR A 141 -29.05 -5.21 5.07
N LYS A 142 -27.84 -5.06 5.58
CA LYS A 142 -27.37 -3.78 6.11
C LYS A 142 -26.88 -2.92 4.95
N ALA A 143 -27.12 -1.61 5.04
CA ALA A 143 -26.58 -0.67 4.05
C ALA A 143 -25.05 -0.85 3.92
N PRO A 144 -24.52 -0.76 2.69
CA PRO A 144 -23.06 -0.82 2.47
C PRO A 144 -22.36 0.22 3.35
N ALA A 145 -21.30 -0.22 4.00
CA ALA A 145 -20.53 0.64 4.90
C ALA A 145 -19.03 0.32 4.74
N PRO A 146 -18.15 1.32 4.97
CA PRO A 146 -16.72 1.09 4.97
C PRO A 146 -16.35 0.06 6.05
N ARG A 147 -15.44 -0.83 5.70
CA ARG A 147 -14.90 -1.85 6.59
C ARG A 147 -13.44 -2.15 6.28
N LEU A 148 -12.70 -2.51 7.31
CA LEU A 148 -11.31 -2.91 7.19
C LEU A 148 -11.24 -4.41 6.82
N CYS A 149 -10.66 -4.74 5.66
CA CYS A 149 -10.60 -6.11 5.15
C CYS A 149 -9.38 -6.35 4.25
N ALA A 150 -8.29 -6.84 4.84
CA ALA A 150 -7.07 -7.14 4.12
C ALA A 150 -7.24 -8.30 3.11
N ASP A 151 -8.00 -9.34 3.48
CA ASP A 151 -8.19 -10.53 2.63
C ASP A 151 -8.90 -10.22 1.31
N GLU A 152 -9.73 -9.18 1.28
CA GLU A 152 -10.43 -8.77 0.07
C GLU A 152 -9.51 -7.95 -0.85
N VAL A 153 -8.65 -7.14 -0.26
CA VAL A 153 -7.67 -6.30 -0.96
C VAL A 153 -6.50 -7.14 -1.50
N MET A 154 -6.02 -8.10 -0.71
CA MET A 154 -4.89 -8.98 -1.02
C MET A 154 -5.31 -10.45 -1.18
N SER A 155 -6.36 -10.69 -1.96
CA SER A 155 -6.74 -12.07 -2.29
C SER A 155 -5.66 -12.72 -3.18
N ARG A 156 -5.53 -14.07 -3.11
CA ARG A 156 -4.60 -14.80 -3.98
C ARG A 156 -4.81 -14.48 -5.46
N ALA A 157 -6.06 -14.37 -5.91
CA ALA A 157 -6.39 -14.03 -7.28
C ALA A 157 -5.97 -12.60 -7.65
N SER A 158 -6.06 -11.65 -6.70
CA SER A 158 -5.59 -10.27 -6.89
C SER A 158 -4.07 -10.23 -7.01
N LEU A 159 -3.35 -10.95 -6.15
CA LEU A 159 -1.88 -10.99 -6.16
C LEU A 159 -1.33 -11.55 -7.48
N ILE A 160 -1.94 -12.62 -8.02
CA ILE A 160 -1.55 -13.17 -9.34
C ILE A 160 -1.73 -12.12 -10.44
N ARG A 161 -2.89 -11.44 -10.50
CA ARG A 161 -3.14 -10.39 -11.50
C ARG A 161 -2.18 -9.21 -11.38
N TYR A 162 -1.75 -8.85 -10.17
CA TYR A 162 -0.82 -7.74 -9.96
C TYR A 162 0.57 -8.06 -10.49
N GLN A 163 1.04 -9.29 -10.35
CA GLN A 163 2.30 -9.75 -10.94
C GLN A 163 2.27 -9.65 -12.47
N ASP A 164 1.16 -10.04 -13.11
CA ASP A 164 1.02 -9.98 -14.57
C ASP A 164 0.96 -8.53 -15.10
N ASN A 165 0.41 -7.59 -14.34
CA ASN A 165 0.23 -6.21 -14.77
C ASN A 165 1.48 -5.34 -14.57
N THR A 166 2.31 -5.62 -13.58
CA THR A 166 3.56 -4.88 -13.35
C THR A 166 4.59 -5.09 -14.46
N TRP A 167 4.55 -6.21 -15.18
CA TRP A 167 5.42 -6.48 -16.33
C TRP A 167 5.02 -5.75 -17.62
N ARG A 168 3.76 -5.32 -17.77
CA ARG A 168 3.26 -4.71 -19.01
C ARG A 168 3.51 -3.20 -19.11
N SER A 169 3.85 -2.52 -18.03
CA SER A 169 4.10 -1.08 -17.99
C SER A 169 5.56 -0.69 -18.23
N THR A 170 6.45 -1.63 -18.47
CA THR A 170 7.88 -1.40 -18.74
C THR A 170 8.32 -1.74 -20.17
N GLY A 171 7.38 -1.94 -21.10
CA GLY A 171 7.59 -2.18 -22.52
C GLY A 171 7.44 -0.94 -23.38
#